data_93ab667fc1e0224437442ee062c80a2d
#
_entry.id   93ab667fc1e0224437442ee062c80a2d
#
_cell.length_a   1.000
_cell.length_b   1.000
_cell.length_c   1.000
_cell.angle_alpha   90.00
_cell.angle_beta   90.00
_cell.angle_gamma   90.00
#
_symmetry.space_group_name_H-M   'P 1'
#
loop_
_entity.id
_entity.type
_entity.pdbx_description
1 polymer ?
#
loop_
_entity_poly.entity_id
_entity_poly.type
_entity_poly.pdbx_seq_one_letter_code
_entity_poly.pdbx_strand_id
1 'polypeptide(L)'
;MKEYGTYYVPTISAGEFVSTKAKDVGYYPELIRKKAELIGPKIKKSFKKALEGNVKIAFGTDSGVSLHGENAKEFVYMVEQGMKPLDAIKSATINSAKLLGVETDLGSLEIGKIADIVAVKGNPLDDISLLQKTFFVMKNGRIYKNITG
;
A
#
# COMPACT_ATOMS: atom_id res chain seq x y z
N MET A 1 -19.56 5.97 1.84
CA MET A 1 -18.17 6.40 2.04
C MET A 1 -17.94 7.79 1.46
N LYS A 2 -18.18 8.02 0.17
CA LYS A 2 -17.93 9.34 -0.45
C LYS A 2 -18.68 10.48 0.26
N GLU A 3 -19.94 10.32 0.54
CA GLU A 3 -20.80 11.29 1.22
C GLU A 3 -20.26 11.74 2.60
N TYR A 4 -19.70 10.80 3.35
CA TYR A 4 -19.16 11.04 4.70
C TYR A 4 -17.66 11.26 4.72
N GLY A 5 -17.01 11.40 3.57
CA GLY A 5 -15.56 11.58 3.49
C GLY A 5 -14.72 10.43 4.06
N THR A 6 -15.32 9.24 4.24
CA THR A 6 -14.66 8.06 4.79
C THR A 6 -13.54 7.58 3.86
N TYR A 7 -12.39 7.22 4.45
CA TYR A 7 -11.29 6.61 3.71
C TYR A 7 -11.50 5.10 3.56
N TYR A 8 -11.06 4.57 2.42
CA TYR A 8 -10.94 3.14 2.17
C TYR A 8 -9.47 2.74 2.20
N VAL A 9 -9.14 1.74 3.03
CA VAL A 9 -7.80 1.15 3.14
C VAL A 9 -7.88 -0.27 2.59
N PRO A 10 -7.37 -0.54 1.38
CA PRO A 10 -7.71 -1.75 0.61
C PRO A 10 -7.06 -3.03 1.12
N THR A 11 -5.82 -2.98 1.60
CA THR A 11 -5.03 -4.16 2.02
C THR A 11 -5.06 -5.33 1.00
N ILE A 12 -4.84 -5.01 -0.28
CA ILE A 12 -4.91 -5.98 -1.38
C ILE A 12 -3.85 -7.08 -1.18
N SER A 13 -2.67 -6.71 -0.69
CA SER A 13 -1.56 -7.64 -0.42
C SER A 13 -1.95 -8.75 0.55
N ALA A 14 -2.72 -8.46 1.59
CA ALA A 14 -3.23 -9.48 2.51
C ALA A 14 -4.19 -10.44 1.79
N GLY A 15 -5.12 -9.91 1.01
CA GLY A 15 -6.05 -10.73 0.21
C GLY A 15 -5.36 -11.61 -0.82
N GLU A 16 -4.35 -11.07 -1.50
CA GLU A 16 -3.54 -11.82 -2.47
C GLU A 16 -2.74 -12.94 -1.81
N PHE A 17 -2.13 -12.66 -0.65
CA PHE A 17 -1.41 -13.67 0.11
C PHE A 17 -2.34 -14.81 0.52
N VAL A 18 -3.49 -14.51 1.14
CA VAL A 18 -4.47 -15.49 1.58
C VAL A 18 -5.00 -16.32 0.40
N SER A 19 -5.34 -15.69 -0.71
CA SER A 19 -5.85 -16.34 -1.92
C SER A 19 -4.79 -17.24 -2.58
N THR A 20 -3.53 -16.79 -2.59
CA THR A 20 -2.41 -17.57 -3.12
C THR A 20 -2.13 -18.79 -2.24
N LYS A 21 -2.08 -18.60 -0.92
CA LYS A 21 -1.85 -19.69 0.04
C LYS A 21 -2.98 -20.71 0.09
N ALA A 22 -4.18 -20.33 -0.27
CA ALA A 22 -5.29 -21.25 -0.40
C ALA A 22 -5.12 -22.31 -1.50
N LYS A 23 -4.24 -22.04 -2.48
CA LYS A 23 -3.88 -23.00 -3.53
C LYS A 23 -2.89 -24.06 -3.05
N ASP A 24 -2.15 -23.79 -1.99
CA ASP A 24 -1.20 -24.73 -1.38
C ASP A 24 -2.01 -25.77 -0.59
N VAL A 25 -1.97 -27.02 -1.03
CA VAL A 25 -2.71 -28.11 -0.38
C VAL A 25 -2.21 -28.30 1.06
N GLY A 26 -3.13 -28.25 2.01
CA GLY A 26 -2.81 -28.43 3.44
C GLY A 26 -2.43 -27.14 4.19
N TYR A 27 -2.29 -26.01 3.52
CA TYR A 27 -2.00 -24.73 4.20
C TYR A 27 -3.21 -24.25 5.03
N TYR A 28 -4.42 -24.33 4.48
CA TYR A 28 -5.66 -24.09 5.19
C TYR A 28 -6.50 -25.34 5.30
N PRO A 29 -7.29 -25.51 6.38
CA PRO A 29 -8.34 -26.52 6.44
C PRO A 29 -9.30 -26.39 5.25
N GLU A 30 -9.80 -27.50 4.73
CA GLU A 30 -10.61 -27.54 3.50
C GLU A 30 -11.83 -26.61 3.57
N LEU A 31 -12.48 -26.52 4.73
CA LEU A 31 -13.63 -25.64 4.96
C LEU A 31 -13.28 -24.14 4.74
N ILE A 32 -12.05 -23.75 5.08
CA ILE A 32 -11.59 -22.35 4.96
C ILE A 32 -11.05 -22.07 3.56
N ARG A 33 -10.41 -23.06 2.93
CA ARG A 33 -9.71 -22.93 1.66
C ARG A 33 -10.58 -22.30 0.57
N LYS A 34 -11.80 -22.79 0.38
CA LYS A 34 -12.74 -22.27 -0.62
C LYS A 34 -13.07 -20.78 -0.43
N LYS A 35 -13.18 -20.31 0.82
CA LYS A 35 -13.38 -18.88 1.13
C LYS A 35 -12.11 -18.08 0.88
N ALA A 36 -10.97 -18.63 1.27
CA ALA A 36 -9.66 -17.99 1.12
C ALA A 36 -9.31 -17.74 -0.36
N GLU A 37 -9.59 -18.71 -1.25
CA GLU A 37 -9.39 -18.56 -2.69
C GLU A 37 -10.15 -17.37 -3.30
N LEU A 38 -11.28 -17.01 -2.74
CA LEU A 38 -12.16 -15.96 -3.26
C LEU A 38 -11.83 -14.56 -2.72
N ILE A 39 -11.00 -14.46 -1.67
CA ILE A 39 -10.82 -13.17 -0.98
C ILE A 39 -10.02 -12.16 -1.80
N GLY A 40 -8.92 -12.57 -2.43
CA GLY A 40 -8.10 -11.71 -3.27
C GLY A 40 -8.90 -11.08 -4.41
N PRO A 41 -9.60 -11.86 -5.26
CA PRO A 41 -10.47 -11.31 -6.30
C PRO A 41 -11.55 -10.36 -5.79
N LYS A 42 -12.14 -10.64 -4.61
CA LYS A 42 -13.17 -9.79 -4.00
C LYS A 42 -12.59 -8.45 -3.56
N ILE A 43 -11.42 -8.44 -2.92
CA ILE A 43 -10.74 -7.22 -2.48
C ILE A 43 -10.38 -6.35 -3.69
N LYS A 44 -9.77 -6.94 -4.74
CA LYS A 44 -9.46 -6.22 -5.99
C LYS A 44 -10.70 -5.59 -6.63
N LYS A 45 -11.80 -6.36 -6.71
CA LYS A 45 -13.07 -5.85 -7.23
C LYS A 45 -13.63 -4.69 -6.39
N SER A 46 -13.53 -4.79 -5.07
CA SER A 46 -13.98 -3.73 -4.15
C SER A 46 -13.11 -2.48 -4.28
N PHE A 47 -11.79 -2.64 -4.39
CA PHE A 47 -10.87 -1.54 -4.64
C PHE A 47 -11.18 -0.81 -5.95
N LYS A 48 -11.36 -1.56 -7.05
CA LYS A 48 -11.71 -0.97 -8.35
C LYS A 48 -12.99 -0.15 -8.28
N LYS A 49 -14.03 -0.67 -7.62
CA LYS A 49 -15.28 0.08 -7.40
C LYS A 49 -15.08 1.33 -6.56
N ALA A 50 -14.24 1.29 -5.53
CA ALA A 50 -13.95 2.45 -4.71
C ALA A 50 -13.20 3.53 -5.51
N LEU A 51 -12.24 3.11 -6.34
CA LEU A 51 -11.50 3.99 -7.25
C LEU A 51 -12.43 4.67 -8.27
N GLU A 52 -13.26 3.90 -8.98
CA GLU A 52 -14.26 4.40 -9.94
C GLU A 52 -15.29 5.33 -9.27
N GLY A 53 -15.64 5.05 -8.02
CA GLY A 53 -16.54 5.87 -7.19
C GLY A 53 -15.89 7.12 -6.61
N ASN A 54 -14.60 7.39 -6.89
CA ASN A 54 -13.84 8.51 -6.30
C ASN A 54 -13.90 8.53 -4.77
N VAL A 55 -13.82 7.35 -4.14
CA VAL A 55 -13.69 7.23 -2.68
C VAL A 55 -12.27 7.63 -2.29
N LYS A 56 -12.12 8.31 -1.16
CA LYS A 56 -10.78 8.62 -0.61
C LYS A 56 -10.06 7.31 -0.27
N ILE A 57 -8.84 7.14 -0.78
CA ILE A 57 -8.03 5.95 -0.56
C ILE A 57 -6.81 6.34 0.26
N ALA A 58 -6.54 5.58 1.32
CA ALA A 58 -5.30 5.60 2.07
C ALA A 58 -4.63 4.22 2.00
N PHE A 59 -3.31 4.21 2.13
CA PHE A 59 -2.49 3.00 2.00
C PHE A 59 -2.52 2.16 3.27
N GLY A 60 -2.59 0.85 3.13
CA GLY A 60 -2.42 -0.11 4.20
C GLY A 60 -2.26 -1.51 3.64
N THR A 61 -1.54 -2.37 4.35
CA THR A 61 -1.11 -3.70 3.87
C THR A 61 -1.61 -4.86 4.72
N ASP A 62 -2.00 -4.60 5.97
CA ASP A 62 -2.30 -5.63 6.96
C ASP A 62 -1.13 -6.65 7.09
N SER A 63 0.12 -6.12 7.10
CA SER A 63 1.33 -6.94 7.25
C SER A 63 1.32 -7.70 8.57
N GLY A 64 1.70 -8.98 8.49
CA GLY A 64 1.45 -9.99 9.51
C GLY A 64 0.56 -11.10 8.94
N VAL A 65 -0.42 -10.74 8.07
CA VAL A 65 -1.09 -11.68 7.18
C VAL A 65 -0.15 -12.09 6.05
N SER A 66 0.46 -11.12 5.38
CA SER A 66 1.56 -11.31 4.42
C SER A 66 2.93 -11.11 5.08
N LEU A 67 4.00 -11.45 4.36
CA LEU A 67 5.37 -11.33 4.88
C LEU A 67 5.76 -9.87 5.13
N HIS A 68 6.42 -9.62 6.27
CA HIS A 68 7.06 -8.34 6.54
C HIS A 68 8.16 -8.06 5.50
N GLY A 69 8.30 -6.79 5.10
CA GLY A 69 9.23 -6.37 4.05
C GLY A 69 8.65 -6.40 2.64
N GLU A 70 7.48 -6.99 2.43
CA GLU A 70 6.76 -7.02 1.15
C GLU A 70 5.68 -5.94 1.03
N ASN A 71 5.59 -5.03 1.98
CA ASN A 71 4.55 -3.99 2.07
C ASN A 71 4.39 -3.17 0.78
N ALA A 72 5.51 -2.89 0.10
CA ALA A 72 5.48 -2.10 -1.12
C ALA A 72 4.83 -2.81 -2.33
N LYS A 73 4.54 -4.12 -2.24
CA LYS A 73 3.73 -4.83 -3.24
C LYS A 73 2.31 -4.24 -3.35
N GLU A 74 1.79 -3.65 -2.27
CA GLU A 74 0.48 -3.00 -2.28
C GLU A 74 0.40 -1.91 -3.36
N PHE A 75 1.46 -1.11 -3.57
CA PHE A 75 1.52 -0.12 -4.65
C PHE A 75 1.33 -0.76 -6.02
N VAL A 76 2.00 -1.90 -6.25
CA VAL A 76 1.89 -2.63 -7.52
C VAL A 76 0.45 -3.09 -7.74
N TYR A 77 -0.15 -3.72 -6.73
CA TYR A 77 -1.53 -4.19 -6.82
C TYR A 77 -2.54 -3.05 -7.04
N MET A 78 -2.35 -1.90 -6.38
CA MET A 78 -3.21 -0.72 -6.59
C MET A 78 -3.12 -0.21 -8.03
N VAL A 79 -1.91 -0.12 -8.60
CA VAL A 79 -1.68 0.33 -9.97
C VAL A 79 -2.22 -0.68 -10.99
N GLU A 80 -2.03 -1.99 -10.78
CA GLU A 80 -2.63 -3.06 -11.60
C GLU A 80 -4.16 -2.98 -11.66
N GLN A 81 -4.80 -2.47 -10.62
CA GLN A 81 -6.26 -2.26 -10.58
C GLN A 81 -6.69 -0.90 -11.19
N GLY A 82 -5.77 -0.16 -11.80
CA GLY A 82 -6.05 1.07 -12.55
C GLY A 82 -5.81 2.37 -11.79
N MET A 83 -5.23 2.34 -10.59
CA MET A 83 -4.83 3.55 -9.89
C MET A 83 -3.59 4.15 -10.56
N LYS A 84 -3.53 5.47 -10.71
CA LYS A 84 -2.33 6.12 -11.26
C LYS A 84 -1.17 6.02 -10.25
N PRO A 85 0.08 5.81 -10.70
CA PRO A 85 1.24 5.70 -9.80
C PRO A 85 1.36 6.86 -8.82
N LEU A 86 1.16 8.09 -9.27
CA LEU A 86 1.17 9.28 -8.39
C LEU A 86 0.10 9.20 -7.29
N ASP A 87 -1.10 8.72 -7.61
CA ASP A 87 -2.19 8.63 -6.63
C ASP A 87 -1.95 7.47 -5.65
N ALA A 88 -1.30 6.39 -6.09
CA ALA A 88 -0.84 5.32 -5.20
C ALA A 88 0.21 5.83 -4.20
N ILE A 89 1.20 6.63 -4.65
CA ILE A 89 2.18 7.26 -3.76
C ILE A 89 1.49 8.23 -2.80
N LYS A 90 0.58 9.07 -3.27
CA LYS A 90 -0.19 10.00 -2.42
C LYS A 90 -1.04 9.25 -1.38
N SER A 91 -1.54 8.06 -1.70
CA SER A 91 -2.31 7.27 -0.74
C SER A 91 -1.48 6.86 0.48
N ALA A 92 -0.18 6.62 0.31
CA ALA A 92 0.75 6.24 1.38
C ALA A 92 1.43 7.44 2.07
N THR A 93 1.23 8.64 1.57
CA THR A 93 1.85 9.86 2.08
C THR A 93 0.80 10.86 2.54
N ILE A 94 0.44 11.82 1.71
CA ILE A 94 -0.48 12.92 2.03
C ILE A 94 -1.86 12.41 2.50
N ASN A 95 -2.43 11.39 1.83
CA ASN A 95 -3.75 10.90 2.18
C ASN A 95 -3.75 10.15 3.52
N SER A 96 -2.72 9.31 3.76
CA SER A 96 -2.56 8.63 5.04
C SER A 96 -2.28 9.61 6.18
N ALA A 97 -1.47 10.64 5.95
CA ALA A 97 -1.24 11.69 6.94
C ALA A 97 -2.56 12.40 7.33
N LYS A 98 -3.39 12.75 6.34
CA LYS A 98 -4.72 13.34 6.58
C LYS A 98 -5.66 12.40 7.32
N LEU A 99 -5.67 11.11 6.98
CA LEU A 99 -6.48 10.11 7.68
C LEU A 99 -6.11 10.01 9.16
N LEU A 100 -4.80 10.10 9.45
CA LEU A 100 -4.25 10.01 10.81
C LEU A 100 -4.29 11.35 11.58
N GLY A 101 -4.61 12.46 10.92
CA GLY A 101 -4.61 13.81 11.53
C GLY A 101 -3.20 14.34 11.83
N VAL A 102 -2.20 13.94 11.05
CA VAL A 102 -0.78 14.32 11.21
C VAL A 102 -0.20 15.03 9.99
N GLU A 103 -1.04 15.54 9.12
CA GLU A 103 -0.63 16.19 7.87
C GLU A 103 0.15 17.50 8.05
N THR A 104 0.08 18.11 9.23
CA THR A 104 0.92 19.27 9.59
C THR A 104 2.39 18.90 9.70
N ASP A 105 2.67 17.67 10.15
CA ASP A 105 4.02 17.21 10.49
C ASP A 105 4.58 16.20 9.50
N LEU A 106 3.72 15.45 8.81
CA LEU A 106 4.08 14.30 7.97
C LEU A 106 3.35 14.31 6.61
N GLY A 107 3.82 13.44 5.71
CA GLY A 107 3.14 13.12 4.45
C GLY A 107 3.61 13.92 3.23
N SER A 108 4.43 14.96 3.41
CA SER A 108 5.05 15.73 2.31
C SER A 108 6.45 16.20 2.69
N LEU A 109 7.27 16.51 1.68
CA LEU A 109 8.60 17.07 1.85
C LEU A 109 8.50 18.59 1.81
N GLU A 110 8.31 19.21 2.98
CA GLU A 110 8.15 20.65 3.16
C GLU A 110 9.00 21.14 4.34
N ILE A 111 9.45 22.39 4.28
CA ILE A 111 10.20 23.02 5.38
C ILE A 111 9.33 23.03 6.64
N GLY A 112 9.90 22.61 7.75
CA GLY A 112 9.23 22.54 9.06
C GLY A 112 8.58 21.21 9.37
N LYS A 113 8.45 20.28 8.40
CA LYS A 113 7.95 18.92 8.64
C LYS A 113 9.04 17.96 9.10
N ILE A 114 8.61 16.89 9.72
CA ILE A 114 9.50 15.79 10.16
C ILE A 114 10.11 15.12 8.93
N ALA A 115 11.42 14.97 8.93
CA ALA A 115 12.17 14.36 7.84
C ALA A 115 12.05 12.83 7.85
N ASP A 116 10.90 12.33 7.35
CA ASP A 116 10.64 10.94 7.02
C ASP A 116 10.76 10.80 5.50
N ILE A 117 11.87 10.24 5.02
CA ILE A 117 12.22 10.24 3.60
C ILE A 117 12.58 8.83 3.14
N VAL A 118 12.00 8.44 2.02
CA VAL A 118 12.36 7.21 1.29
C VAL A 118 12.80 7.59 -0.11
N ALA A 119 13.89 7.00 -0.62
CA ALA A 119 14.29 7.17 -2.01
C ALA A 119 14.51 5.83 -2.71
N VAL A 120 14.21 5.82 -4.01
CA VAL A 120 14.37 4.68 -4.92
C VAL A 120 15.24 5.09 -6.12
N LYS A 121 15.92 4.13 -6.75
CA LYS A 121 16.65 4.39 -7.99
C LYS A 121 15.66 4.37 -9.17
N GLY A 122 15.58 5.47 -9.93
CA GLY A 122 14.65 5.61 -11.05
C GLY A 122 13.38 6.39 -10.69
N ASN A 123 12.46 6.43 -11.64
CA ASN A 123 11.21 7.18 -11.51
C ASN A 123 10.02 6.24 -11.18
N PRO A 124 9.48 6.26 -9.96
CA PRO A 124 8.38 5.39 -9.58
C PRO A 124 7.04 5.76 -10.26
N LEU A 125 6.98 6.88 -10.98
CA LEU A 125 5.81 7.22 -11.80
C LEU A 125 5.78 6.43 -13.12
N ASP A 126 6.95 5.99 -13.60
CA ASP A 126 7.08 5.16 -14.80
C ASP A 126 7.02 3.67 -14.44
N ASP A 127 7.62 3.29 -13.30
CA ASP A 127 7.60 1.92 -12.75
C ASP A 127 7.40 1.94 -11.25
N ILE A 128 6.18 1.73 -10.81
CA ILE A 128 5.80 1.72 -9.39
C ILE A 128 6.49 0.61 -8.60
N SER A 129 6.94 -0.47 -9.24
CA SER A 129 7.61 -1.60 -8.60
C SER A 129 8.96 -1.22 -7.98
N LEU A 130 9.56 -0.10 -8.40
CA LEU A 130 10.79 0.45 -7.84
C LEU A 130 10.66 0.75 -6.34
N LEU A 131 9.44 1.04 -5.85
CA LEU A 131 9.19 1.27 -4.43
C LEU A 131 9.47 0.03 -3.55
N GLN A 132 9.58 -1.15 -4.15
CA GLN A 132 9.97 -2.37 -3.43
C GLN A 132 11.49 -2.43 -3.12
N LYS A 133 12.29 -1.56 -3.75
CA LYS A 133 13.76 -1.57 -3.65
C LYS A 133 14.29 -0.21 -3.24
N THR A 134 13.95 0.22 -2.01
CA THR A 134 14.46 1.47 -1.46
C THR A 134 15.97 1.39 -1.24
N PHE A 135 16.71 2.43 -1.64
CA PHE A 135 18.16 2.54 -1.36
C PHE A 135 18.44 3.51 -0.21
N PHE A 136 17.51 4.42 0.11
CA PHE A 136 17.64 5.36 1.20
C PHE A 136 16.37 5.35 2.06
N VAL A 137 16.55 5.37 3.39
CA VAL A 137 15.46 5.48 4.36
C VAL A 137 15.92 6.38 5.50
N MET A 138 15.16 7.44 5.75
CA MET A 138 15.31 8.35 6.89
C MET A 138 14.01 8.40 7.68
N LYS A 139 14.11 8.39 8.98
CA LYS A 139 13.00 8.53 9.93
C LYS A 139 13.35 9.58 10.98
N ASN A 140 12.50 10.60 11.12
CA ASN A 140 12.73 11.71 12.06
C ASN A 140 14.15 12.30 11.96
N GLY A 141 14.63 12.54 10.74
CA GLY A 141 15.97 13.05 10.47
C GLY A 141 17.12 12.06 10.64
N ARG A 142 16.87 10.85 11.16
CA ARG A 142 17.90 9.80 11.34
C ARG A 142 17.92 8.85 10.14
N ILE A 143 19.09 8.63 9.58
CA ILE A 143 19.30 7.70 8.47
C ILE A 143 19.35 6.26 8.99
N TYR A 144 18.51 5.39 8.46
CA TYR A 144 18.44 3.96 8.76
C TYR A 144 19.00 3.10 7.64
N LYS A 145 18.93 3.60 6.40
CA LYS A 145 19.45 2.92 5.23
C LYS A 145 20.04 3.96 4.28
N ASN A 146 21.25 3.72 3.82
CA ASN A 146 21.89 4.48 2.76
C ASN A 146 22.82 3.56 1.99
N ILE A 147 22.35 3.03 0.87
CA ILE A 147 23.15 2.21 -0.04
C ILE A 147 23.71 3.15 -1.09
N THR A 148 24.90 3.68 -0.83
CA THR A 148 25.72 4.33 -1.85
C THR A 148 26.17 3.24 -2.82
N GLY A 149 25.63 3.27 -4.05
CA GLY A 149 26.09 2.40 -5.15
C GLY A 149 27.30 2.97 -5.82
#